data_be2a63c402c43eec7d573c34bff90353
#
_entry.id   be2a63c402c43eec7d573c34bff90353
#
_cell.length_a   1.000
_cell.length_b   1.000
_cell.length_c   1.000
_cell.angle_alpha   90.00
_cell.angle_beta   90.00
_cell.angle_gamma   90.00
#
_symmetry.space_group_name_H-M   'P 1'
#
loop_
_entity.id
_entity.type
_entity.pdbx_description
1 polymer ?
#
loop_
_entity_poly.entity_id
_entity_poly.type
_entity_poly.pdbx_seq_one_letter_code
_entity_poly.pdbx_strand_id
1 'polypeptide(L)'
;MDGREYWDRQAATYDRATAWLEPRLLAPARQWVAQRVRGRTLDVAVGTGANLSYLRSRADELVVTDQSEAMLARARDRAAAQGLAITAVQADAARLPWPDAHFDTVVCTLALCCVPDEVAVLAEMRRVTRPGGLVLVADHVESSTVLGRAVQRGLDVLGRRHGEHHRRRPLLRLGQAGLVPVEHDSSRYRLVERVAAQHAS
;
A
#
# COMPACT_ATOMS: atom_id res chain seq x y z
N MET A 1 21.89 2.97 -3.77
CA MET A 1 20.86 3.94 -4.19
C MET A 1 19.81 3.93 -3.11
N ASP A 2 19.49 5.09 -2.55
CA ASP A 2 18.43 5.22 -1.56
C ASP A 2 17.08 4.88 -2.22
N GLY A 3 16.20 4.17 -1.53
CA GLY A 3 14.89 3.78 -2.05
C GLY A 3 14.05 5.00 -2.46
N ARG A 4 14.19 6.13 -1.75
CA ARG A 4 13.55 7.39 -2.08
C ARG A 4 13.98 7.94 -3.45
N GLU A 5 15.30 8.00 -3.72
CA GLU A 5 15.81 8.46 -5.02
C GLU A 5 15.34 7.58 -6.18
N TYR A 6 15.19 6.29 -5.95
CA TYR A 6 14.64 5.37 -6.96
C TYR A 6 13.21 5.76 -7.32
N TRP A 7 12.33 5.94 -6.32
CA TRP A 7 10.93 6.28 -6.54
C TRP A 7 10.75 7.68 -7.12
N ASP A 8 11.58 8.65 -6.76
CA ASP A 8 11.58 9.98 -7.38
C ASP A 8 11.82 9.89 -8.89
N ARG A 9 12.72 9.02 -9.34
CA ARG A 9 12.97 8.81 -10.78
C ARG A 9 11.84 8.06 -11.48
N GLN A 10 11.19 7.12 -10.81
CA GLN A 10 10.10 6.32 -11.38
C GLN A 10 8.80 7.10 -11.52
N ALA A 11 8.57 8.14 -10.73
CA ALA A 11 7.30 8.86 -10.66
C ALA A 11 6.76 9.31 -12.03
N ALA A 12 7.62 9.70 -12.96
CA ALA A 12 7.21 10.17 -14.29
C ALA A 12 6.66 9.05 -15.20
N THR A 13 7.09 7.82 -15.02
CA THR A 13 6.80 6.69 -15.92
C THR A 13 5.97 5.58 -15.28
N TYR A 14 5.81 5.61 -13.96
CA TYR A 14 5.19 4.54 -13.17
C TYR A 14 3.81 4.12 -13.65
N ASP A 15 2.90 5.09 -13.85
CA ASP A 15 1.53 4.82 -14.28
C ASP A 15 1.49 4.12 -15.64
N ARG A 16 2.35 4.54 -16.58
CA ARG A 16 2.44 3.93 -17.91
C ARG A 16 3.00 2.51 -17.83
N ALA A 17 4.01 2.30 -16.99
CA ALA A 17 4.63 0.99 -16.79
C ALA A 17 3.67 -0.02 -16.17
N THR A 18 2.75 0.42 -15.29
CA THR A 18 1.79 -0.43 -14.57
C THR A 18 0.41 -0.52 -15.22
N ALA A 19 0.11 0.32 -16.21
CA ALA A 19 -1.23 0.44 -16.83
C ALA A 19 -1.82 -0.88 -17.32
N TRP A 20 -1.00 -1.79 -17.84
CA TRP A 20 -1.47 -3.10 -18.34
C TRP A 20 -1.89 -4.07 -17.24
N LEU A 21 -1.37 -3.89 -16.00
CA LEU A 21 -1.76 -4.67 -14.82
C LEU A 21 -3.06 -4.17 -14.18
N GLU A 22 -3.35 -2.86 -14.34
CA GLU A 22 -4.43 -2.19 -13.62
C GLU A 22 -5.77 -2.91 -13.74
N PRO A 23 -6.34 -3.20 -14.93
CA PRO A 23 -7.71 -3.71 -15.04
C PRO A 23 -7.90 -5.13 -14.50
N ARG A 24 -6.85 -5.96 -14.50
CA ARG A 24 -6.97 -7.38 -14.14
C ARG A 24 -6.46 -7.73 -12.76
N LEU A 25 -5.53 -6.94 -12.24
CA LEU A 25 -4.82 -7.29 -11.00
C LEU A 25 -4.93 -6.19 -9.95
N LEU A 26 -4.67 -4.92 -10.32
CA LEU A 26 -4.56 -3.83 -9.36
C LEU A 26 -5.92 -3.24 -9.00
N ALA A 27 -6.78 -2.96 -9.99
CA ALA A 27 -8.10 -2.39 -9.74
C ALA A 27 -8.98 -3.26 -8.82
N PRO A 28 -9.05 -4.60 -8.97
CA PRO A 28 -9.80 -5.42 -8.01
C PRO A 28 -9.27 -5.35 -6.58
N ALA A 29 -7.95 -5.19 -6.40
CA ALA A 29 -7.35 -5.02 -5.08
C ALA A 29 -7.73 -3.68 -4.46
N ARG A 30 -7.65 -2.58 -5.24
CA ARG A 30 -8.04 -1.23 -4.82
C ARG A 30 -9.54 -1.15 -4.48
N GLN A 31 -10.39 -1.80 -5.27
CA GLN A 31 -11.84 -1.86 -5.01
C GLN A 31 -12.14 -2.60 -3.71
N TRP A 32 -11.47 -3.73 -3.46
CA TRP A 32 -11.64 -4.49 -2.23
C TRP A 32 -11.26 -3.67 -0.99
N VAL A 33 -10.14 -2.95 -1.05
CA VAL A 33 -9.69 -2.02 0.00
C VAL A 33 -10.73 -0.91 0.19
N ALA A 34 -11.14 -0.24 -0.89
CA ALA A 34 -12.06 0.89 -0.83
C ALA A 34 -13.41 0.54 -0.21
N GLN A 35 -13.93 -0.68 -0.44
CA GLN A 35 -15.19 -1.13 0.15
C GLN A 35 -15.17 -1.20 1.68
N ARG A 36 -13.98 -1.22 2.30
CA ARG A 36 -13.77 -1.35 3.75
C ARG A 36 -13.31 -0.06 4.43
N VAL A 37 -12.94 0.93 3.63
CA VAL A 37 -12.54 2.25 4.12
C VAL A 37 -13.72 2.96 4.78
N ARG A 38 -13.44 3.62 5.91
CA ARG A 38 -14.38 4.43 6.68
C ARG A 38 -13.64 5.48 7.51
N GLY A 39 -14.32 6.57 7.77
CA GLY A 39 -13.83 7.63 8.66
C GLY A 39 -12.58 8.33 8.14
N ARG A 40 -11.78 8.85 9.06
CA ARG A 40 -10.50 9.47 8.76
C ARG A 40 -9.50 8.42 8.31
N THR A 41 -9.04 8.55 7.07
CA THR A 41 -8.26 7.50 6.40
C THR A 41 -6.86 8.02 6.03
N LEU A 42 -5.84 7.20 6.31
CA LEU A 42 -4.47 7.38 5.84
C LEU A 42 -4.15 6.37 4.74
N ASP A 43 -3.70 6.83 3.57
CA ASP A 43 -3.13 5.98 2.51
C ASP A 43 -1.60 6.09 2.57
N VAL A 44 -0.95 5.02 3.02
CA VAL A 44 0.50 4.92 3.24
C VAL A 44 1.18 4.45 1.95
N ALA A 45 2.27 5.12 1.57
CA ALA A 45 3.00 4.91 0.33
C ALA A 45 2.04 5.04 -0.88
N VAL A 46 1.37 6.20 -0.96
CA VAL A 46 0.32 6.49 -1.93
C VAL A 46 0.80 6.43 -3.39
N GLY A 47 2.11 6.55 -3.62
CA GLY A 47 2.70 6.62 -4.94
C GLY A 47 2.12 7.77 -5.76
N THR A 48 1.75 7.50 -7.00
CA THR A 48 1.13 8.48 -7.91
C THR A 48 -0.36 8.76 -7.62
N GLY A 49 -0.91 8.22 -6.51
CA GLY A 49 -2.30 8.43 -6.12
C GLY A 49 -3.33 7.57 -6.85
N ALA A 50 -2.95 6.39 -7.35
CA ALA A 50 -3.88 5.52 -8.07
C ALA A 50 -5.08 5.04 -7.22
N ASN A 51 -4.96 5.04 -5.88
CA ASN A 51 -6.07 4.71 -4.98
C ASN A 51 -7.10 5.82 -4.83
N LEU A 52 -6.74 7.08 -5.06
CA LEU A 52 -7.56 8.25 -4.71
C LEU A 52 -8.99 8.17 -5.25
N SER A 53 -9.16 7.77 -6.51
CA SER A 53 -10.48 7.64 -7.14
C SER A 53 -11.37 6.57 -6.48
N TYR A 54 -10.76 5.55 -5.87
CA TYR A 54 -11.48 4.48 -5.17
C TYR A 54 -11.82 4.87 -3.73
N LEU A 55 -10.94 5.59 -3.03
CA LEU A 55 -11.09 5.93 -1.62
C LEU A 55 -12.01 7.13 -1.36
N ARG A 56 -12.07 8.07 -2.32
CA ARG A 56 -12.73 9.39 -2.18
C ARG A 56 -14.17 9.35 -1.68
N SER A 57 -14.95 8.34 -2.08
CA SER A 57 -16.38 8.24 -1.75
C SER A 57 -16.63 7.50 -0.43
N ARG A 58 -15.57 7.09 0.28
CA ARG A 58 -15.63 6.23 1.45
C ARG A 58 -14.96 6.83 2.67
N ALA A 59 -13.94 7.66 2.47
CA ALA A 59 -13.25 8.36 3.54
C ALA A 59 -13.95 9.70 3.84
N ASP A 60 -14.11 10.03 5.13
CA ASP A 60 -14.59 11.35 5.55
C ASP A 60 -13.48 12.39 5.40
N GLU A 61 -12.25 12.00 5.68
CA GLU A 61 -11.02 12.76 5.46
C GLU A 61 -9.97 11.83 4.88
N LEU A 62 -9.28 12.26 3.82
CA LEU A 62 -8.24 11.47 3.17
C LEU A 62 -6.87 12.14 3.32
N VAL A 63 -6.03 11.51 4.11
CA VAL A 63 -4.63 11.87 4.29
C VAL A 63 -3.78 10.87 3.51
N VAL A 64 -2.74 11.34 2.82
CA VAL A 64 -1.85 10.49 2.04
C VAL A 64 -0.39 10.75 2.39
N THR A 65 0.43 9.72 2.34
CA THR A 65 1.86 9.87 2.59
C THR A 65 2.69 9.00 1.64
N ASP A 66 3.87 9.51 1.30
CA ASP A 66 4.91 8.78 0.57
C ASP A 66 6.28 9.32 0.98
N GLN A 67 7.33 8.52 0.88
CA GLN A 67 8.70 8.98 1.10
C GLN A 67 9.23 9.82 -0.08
N SER A 68 8.70 9.60 -1.29
CA SER A 68 9.08 10.29 -2.52
C SER A 68 8.21 11.53 -2.72
N GLU A 69 8.85 12.72 -2.73
CA GLU A 69 8.13 13.96 -3.04
C GLU A 69 7.65 14.00 -4.50
N ALA A 70 8.38 13.39 -5.42
CA ALA A 70 7.95 13.31 -6.82
C ALA A 70 6.68 12.44 -6.97
N MET A 71 6.52 11.37 -6.19
CA MET A 71 5.28 10.59 -6.13
C MET A 71 4.14 11.41 -5.54
N LEU A 72 4.37 12.10 -4.41
CA LEU A 72 3.36 12.97 -3.79
C LEU A 72 2.92 14.11 -4.69
N ALA A 73 3.82 14.71 -5.47
CA ALA A 73 3.46 15.74 -6.45
C ALA A 73 2.46 15.17 -7.48
N ARG A 74 2.70 13.95 -8.00
CA ARG A 74 1.76 13.27 -8.90
C ARG A 74 0.42 12.97 -8.23
N ALA A 75 0.43 12.56 -6.97
CA ALA A 75 -0.81 12.32 -6.21
C ALA A 75 -1.61 13.63 -6.03
N ARG A 76 -0.95 14.75 -5.72
CA ARG A 76 -1.59 16.08 -5.63
C ARG A 76 -2.20 16.51 -6.97
N ASP A 77 -1.45 16.37 -8.07
CA ASP A 77 -1.93 16.70 -9.42
C ASP A 77 -3.16 15.85 -9.77
N ARG A 78 -3.12 14.56 -9.48
CA ARG A 78 -4.24 13.65 -9.70
C ARG A 78 -5.45 14.02 -8.85
N ALA A 79 -5.25 14.34 -7.58
CA ALA A 79 -6.32 14.79 -6.69
C ALA A 79 -6.97 16.08 -7.23
N ALA A 80 -6.16 17.07 -7.60
CA ALA A 80 -6.62 18.33 -8.18
C ALA A 80 -7.44 18.11 -9.47
N ALA A 81 -6.94 17.25 -10.37
CA ALA A 81 -7.63 16.92 -11.62
C ALA A 81 -8.99 16.22 -11.40
N GLN A 82 -9.17 15.57 -10.24
CA GLN A 82 -10.41 14.89 -9.86
C GLN A 82 -11.30 15.73 -8.90
N GLY A 83 -10.88 16.93 -8.55
CA GLY A 83 -11.59 17.77 -7.57
C GLY A 83 -11.61 17.17 -6.16
N LEU A 84 -10.55 16.46 -5.75
CA LEU A 84 -10.45 15.79 -4.46
C LEU A 84 -9.64 16.62 -3.48
N ALA A 85 -10.20 16.83 -2.28
CA ALA A 85 -9.44 17.35 -1.16
C ALA A 85 -8.63 16.22 -0.52
N ILE A 86 -7.31 16.39 -0.44
CA ILE A 86 -6.39 15.49 0.27
C ILE A 86 -5.41 16.30 1.10
N THR A 87 -4.93 15.73 2.20
CA THR A 87 -3.76 16.22 2.94
C THR A 87 -2.59 15.32 2.60
N ALA A 88 -1.57 15.86 1.89
CA ALA A 88 -0.40 15.10 1.46
C ALA A 88 0.84 15.46 2.28
N VAL A 89 1.43 14.48 2.97
CA VAL A 89 2.57 14.64 3.86
C VAL A 89 3.70 13.72 3.43
N GLN A 90 4.90 14.26 3.24
CA GLN A 90 6.08 13.45 2.98
C GLN A 90 6.55 12.80 4.28
N ALA A 91 6.61 11.45 4.31
CA ALA A 91 7.08 10.71 5.48
C ALA A 91 7.59 9.32 5.10
N ASP A 92 8.44 8.78 5.98
CA ASP A 92 8.81 7.36 5.96
C ASP A 92 7.68 6.53 6.58
N ALA A 93 7.24 5.50 5.86
CA ALA A 93 6.18 4.59 6.31
C ALA A 93 6.54 3.83 7.61
N ALA A 94 7.84 3.63 7.90
CA ALA A 94 8.32 3.05 9.13
C ALA A 94 8.41 4.05 10.30
N ARG A 95 8.09 5.35 10.06
CA ARG A 95 8.08 6.41 11.07
C ARG A 95 7.06 7.49 10.71
N LEU A 96 5.80 7.18 10.93
CA LEU A 96 4.69 8.07 10.59
C LEU A 96 4.58 9.26 11.55
N PRO A 97 4.40 10.52 11.06
CA PRO A 97 4.43 11.73 11.89
C PRO A 97 3.08 12.02 12.60
N TRP A 98 2.26 11.01 12.84
CA TRP A 98 1.00 11.17 13.54
C TRP A 98 1.05 10.49 14.91
N PRO A 99 0.25 10.98 15.89
CA PRO A 99 0.14 10.34 17.19
C PRO A 99 -0.56 8.98 17.09
N ASP A 100 -0.51 8.22 18.18
CA ASP A 100 -1.22 6.94 18.32
C ASP A 100 -2.73 7.14 18.14
N ALA A 101 -3.40 6.14 17.60
CA ALA A 101 -4.86 6.09 17.48
C ALA A 101 -5.50 7.29 16.73
N HIS A 102 -4.85 7.79 15.69
CA HIS A 102 -5.23 9.01 14.97
C HIS A 102 -6.21 8.78 13.82
N PHE A 103 -6.21 7.58 13.22
CA PHE A 103 -6.99 7.23 12.04
C PHE A 103 -8.00 6.11 12.32
N ASP A 104 -9.14 6.16 11.62
CA ASP A 104 -10.15 5.10 11.63
C ASP A 104 -9.73 3.94 10.72
N THR A 105 -9.09 4.28 9.61
CA THR A 105 -8.59 3.34 8.62
C THR A 105 -7.20 3.75 8.16
N VAL A 106 -6.29 2.78 8.10
CA VAL A 106 -4.94 2.96 7.51
C VAL A 106 -4.78 1.95 6.39
N VAL A 107 -4.43 2.43 5.22
CA VAL A 107 -4.34 1.64 3.97
C VAL A 107 -2.89 1.59 3.51
N CYS A 108 -2.43 0.44 3.01
CA CYS A 108 -1.21 0.30 2.23
C CYS A 108 -1.46 -0.66 1.06
N THR A 109 -1.31 -0.16 -0.17
CA THR A 109 -1.64 -0.94 -1.37
C THR A 109 -0.46 -1.02 -2.31
N LEU A 110 0.03 -2.24 -2.57
CA LEU A 110 1.10 -2.56 -3.53
C LEU A 110 2.43 -1.85 -3.22
N ALA A 111 2.74 -1.71 -1.93
CA ALA A 111 3.92 -0.97 -1.48
C ALA A 111 4.76 -1.70 -0.42
N LEU A 112 4.18 -2.61 0.37
CA LEU A 112 4.96 -3.36 1.39
C LEU A 112 6.05 -4.24 0.77
N CYS A 113 5.87 -4.68 -0.48
CA CYS A 113 6.91 -5.39 -1.23
C CYS A 113 8.15 -4.53 -1.50
N CYS A 114 8.04 -3.21 -1.40
CA CYS A 114 9.08 -2.25 -1.76
C CYS A 114 9.75 -1.57 -0.54
N VAL A 115 9.24 -1.78 0.68
CA VAL A 115 9.82 -1.18 1.89
C VAL A 115 10.96 -2.04 2.45
N PRO A 116 11.98 -1.45 3.11
CA PRO A 116 13.06 -2.21 3.72
C PRO A 116 12.58 -3.17 4.81
N ASP A 117 11.71 -2.70 5.72
CA ASP A 117 11.18 -3.46 6.86
C ASP A 117 9.66 -3.39 6.89
N GLU A 118 9.01 -4.46 6.41
CA GLU A 118 7.55 -4.57 6.37
C GLU A 118 6.92 -4.66 7.79
N VAL A 119 7.65 -5.21 8.77
CA VAL A 119 7.14 -5.33 10.14
C VAL A 119 7.11 -3.96 10.81
N ALA A 120 8.17 -3.16 10.63
CA ALA A 120 8.20 -1.79 11.14
C ALA A 120 7.07 -0.93 10.54
N VAL A 121 6.82 -1.05 9.22
CA VAL A 121 5.72 -0.33 8.56
C VAL A 121 4.37 -0.78 9.10
N LEU A 122 4.12 -2.08 9.22
CA LEU A 122 2.87 -2.61 9.79
C LEU A 122 2.66 -2.20 11.25
N ALA A 123 3.74 -2.14 12.06
CA ALA A 123 3.68 -1.67 13.44
C ALA A 123 3.32 -0.18 13.53
N GLU A 124 3.86 0.67 12.66
CA GLU A 124 3.49 2.08 12.56
C GLU A 124 2.04 2.26 12.07
N MET A 125 1.63 1.52 11.04
CA MET A 125 0.22 1.52 10.60
C MET A 125 -0.72 1.14 11.76
N ARG A 126 -0.36 0.09 12.53
CA ARG A 126 -1.11 -0.28 13.74
C ARG A 126 -1.12 0.86 14.76
N ARG A 127 0.03 1.44 15.08
CA ARG A 127 0.17 2.50 16.10
C ARG A 127 -0.75 3.68 15.81
N VAL A 128 -0.77 4.15 14.56
CA VAL A 128 -1.58 5.31 14.18
C VAL A 128 -3.07 4.96 13.95
N THR A 129 -3.43 3.68 13.88
CA THR A 129 -4.83 3.23 13.79
C THR A 129 -5.43 3.17 15.19
N ARG A 130 -6.64 3.70 15.37
CA ARG A 130 -7.36 3.62 16.66
C ARG A 130 -7.77 2.18 17.00
N PRO A 131 -7.93 1.84 18.27
CA PRO A 131 -8.58 0.58 18.67
C PRO A 131 -9.94 0.43 17.99
N GLY A 132 -10.21 -0.75 17.40
CA GLY A 132 -11.41 -1.00 16.59
C GLY A 132 -11.38 -0.42 15.17
N GLY A 133 -10.34 0.33 14.81
CA GLY A 133 -10.05 0.76 13.44
C GLY A 133 -9.56 -0.39 12.56
N LEU A 134 -9.32 -0.11 11.28
CA LEU A 134 -8.87 -1.10 10.31
C LEU A 134 -7.51 -0.75 9.71
N VAL A 135 -6.62 -1.72 9.68
CA VAL A 135 -5.43 -1.72 8.83
C VAL A 135 -5.74 -2.57 7.59
N LEU A 136 -5.72 -1.94 6.42
CA LEU A 136 -6.04 -2.57 5.13
C LEU A 136 -4.77 -2.70 4.30
N VAL A 137 -4.43 -3.91 3.93
CA VAL A 137 -3.25 -4.22 3.11
C VAL A 137 -3.70 -4.98 1.86
N ALA A 138 -3.21 -4.55 0.71
CA ALA A 138 -3.31 -5.33 -0.52
C ALA A 138 -1.94 -5.32 -1.20
N ASP A 139 -1.29 -6.47 -1.33
CA ASP A 139 0.06 -6.51 -1.89
C ASP A 139 0.33 -7.78 -2.70
N HIS A 140 1.36 -7.69 -3.54
CA HIS A 140 1.86 -8.81 -4.29
C HIS A 140 2.45 -9.87 -3.35
N VAL A 141 2.14 -11.14 -3.64
CA VAL A 141 2.68 -12.26 -2.87
C VAL A 141 3.32 -13.29 -3.79
N GLU A 142 4.15 -14.15 -3.22
CA GLU A 142 4.74 -15.26 -3.96
C GLU A 142 3.64 -16.13 -4.57
N SER A 143 3.72 -16.35 -5.88
CA SER A 143 2.75 -17.17 -6.61
C SER A 143 2.69 -18.59 -6.05
N SER A 144 1.48 -19.14 -5.93
CA SER A 144 1.26 -20.53 -5.52
C SER A 144 1.65 -21.53 -6.62
N THR A 145 1.81 -21.09 -7.88
CA THR A 145 2.15 -21.95 -9.01
C THR A 145 3.65 -22.01 -9.25
N VAL A 146 4.16 -23.16 -9.70
CA VAL A 146 5.60 -23.35 -10.00
C VAL A 146 6.04 -22.38 -11.10
N LEU A 147 5.24 -22.23 -12.14
CA LEU A 147 5.53 -21.33 -13.26
C LEU A 147 5.52 -19.87 -12.81
N GLY A 148 4.53 -19.46 -12.01
CA GLY A 148 4.47 -18.11 -11.44
C GLY A 148 5.67 -17.78 -10.57
N ARG A 149 6.12 -18.72 -9.72
CA ARG A 149 7.34 -18.56 -8.94
C ARG A 149 8.60 -18.44 -9.82
N ALA A 150 8.68 -19.20 -10.92
CA ALA A 150 9.80 -19.10 -11.84
C ALA A 150 9.84 -17.71 -12.53
N VAL A 151 8.70 -17.18 -12.97
CA VAL A 151 8.57 -15.83 -13.54
C VAL A 151 8.94 -14.79 -12.48
N GLN A 152 8.40 -14.88 -11.26
CA GLN A 152 8.73 -13.95 -10.17
C GLN A 152 10.21 -13.98 -9.81
N ARG A 153 10.87 -15.17 -9.81
CA ARG A 153 12.33 -15.26 -9.62
C ARG A 153 13.11 -14.52 -10.69
N GLY A 154 12.67 -14.61 -11.96
CA GLY A 154 13.25 -13.85 -13.04
C GLY A 154 13.09 -12.34 -12.85
N LEU A 155 11.91 -11.89 -12.46
CA LEU A 155 11.62 -10.49 -12.15
C LEU A 155 12.40 -10.01 -10.91
N ASP A 156 12.52 -10.83 -9.86
CA ASP A 156 13.32 -10.53 -8.67
C ASP A 156 14.82 -10.35 -9.01
N VAL A 157 15.37 -11.14 -9.93
CA VAL A 157 16.77 -10.99 -10.36
C VAL A 157 17.00 -9.66 -11.06
N LEU A 158 16.01 -9.20 -11.84
CA LEU A 158 16.03 -7.89 -12.50
C LEU A 158 15.73 -6.75 -11.51
N GLY A 159 14.80 -6.97 -10.57
CA GLY A 159 14.34 -5.97 -9.59
C GLY A 159 15.20 -5.85 -8.33
N ARG A 160 16.04 -6.85 -7.99
CA ARG A 160 16.89 -6.83 -6.77
C ARG A 160 17.78 -5.61 -6.62
N ARG A 161 18.18 -5.00 -7.74
CA ARG A 161 18.95 -3.73 -7.74
C ARG A 161 18.14 -2.54 -7.27
N HIS A 162 16.81 -2.70 -7.11
CA HIS A 162 15.86 -1.63 -6.83
C HIS A 162 15.09 -1.82 -5.52
N GLY A 163 15.40 -2.89 -4.74
CA GLY A 163 14.79 -3.14 -3.43
C GLY A 163 13.38 -3.74 -3.49
N GLU A 164 12.92 -4.19 -4.67
CA GLU A 164 11.62 -4.87 -4.80
C GLU A 164 11.72 -6.34 -4.36
N HIS A 165 10.78 -6.76 -3.51
CA HIS A 165 10.71 -8.12 -2.96
C HIS A 165 9.34 -8.73 -3.24
N HIS A 166 9.13 -9.26 -4.45
CA HIS A 166 7.84 -9.82 -4.91
C HIS A 166 7.40 -11.11 -4.19
N ARG A 167 8.19 -11.62 -3.24
CA ARG A 167 7.91 -12.86 -2.50
C ARG A 167 7.56 -12.67 -1.04
N ARG A 168 7.28 -11.44 -0.63
CA ARG A 168 6.81 -11.13 0.71
C ARG A 168 5.37 -11.62 0.89
N ARG A 169 5.02 -11.93 2.14
CA ARG A 169 3.67 -12.35 2.53
C ARG A 169 3.24 -11.53 3.73
N PRO A 170 2.64 -10.37 3.52
CA PRO A 170 2.22 -9.47 4.61
C PRO A 170 1.37 -10.18 5.67
N LEU A 171 0.48 -11.09 5.25
CA LEU A 171 -0.36 -11.87 6.16
C LEU A 171 0.46 -12.60 7.24
N LEU A 172 1.64 -13.14 6.90
CA LEU A 172 2.50 -13.86 7.84
C LEU A 172 3.25 -12.93 8.82
N ARG A 173 3.25 -11.63 8.56
CA ARG A 173 3.95 -10.61 9.37
C ARG A 173 3.03 -9.84 10.31
N LEU A 174 1.73 -9.92 10.12
CA LEU A 174 0.75 -9.16 10.93
C LEU A 174 0.92 -9.41 12.43
N GLY A 175 1.06 -10.68 12.85
CA GLY A 175 1.24 -11.02 14.27
C GLY A 175 2.49 -10.43 14.89
N GLN A 176 3.59 -10.30 14.13
CA GLN A 176 4.83 -9.66 14.58
C GLN A 176 4.65 -8.15 14.81
N ALA A 177 3.73 -7.54 14.09
CA ALA A 177 3.35 -6.13 14.24
C ALA A 177 2.21 -5.91 15.26
N GLY A 178 1.74 -6.96 15.96
CA GLY A 178 0.62 -6.88 16.90
C GLY A 178 -0.74 -6.66 16.22
N LEU A 179 -0.90 -7.16 15.00
CA LEU A 179 -2.13 -7.14 14.23
C LEU A 179 -2.70 -8.56 14.09
N VAL A 180 -4.03 -8.68 14.09
CA VAL A 180 -4.75 -9.92 13.78
C VAL A 180 -5.61 -9.73 12.55
N PRO A 181 -5.61 -10.67 11.60
CA PRO A 181 -6.47 -10.59 10.45
C PRO A 181 -7.93 -10.83 10.87
N VAL A 182 -8.83 -9.94 10.43
CA VAL A 182 -10.28 -10.08 10.61
C VAL A 182 -10.97 -10.48 9.31
N GLU A 183 -10.34 -10.21 8.19
CA GLU A 183 -10.77 -10.66 6.87
C GLU A 183 -9.56 -10.85 5.96
N HIS A 184 -9.59 -11.90 5.15
CA HIS A 184 -8.53 -12.21 4.19
C HIS A 184 -9.14 -12.73 2.89
N ASP A 185 -8.60 -12.23 1.78
CA ASP A 185 -8.95 -12.67 0.44
C ASP A 185 -7.71 -12.69 -0.47
N SER A 186 -7.76 -13.42 -1.55
CA SER A 186 -6.66 -13.49 -2.51
C SER A 186 -7.16 -13.50 -3.95
N SER A 187 -6.38 -12.93 -4.87
CA SER A 187 -6.67 -12.98 -6.30
C SER A 187 -6.69 -14.43 -6.81
N ARG A 188 -7.37 -14.67 -7.95
CA ARG A 188 -7.58 -16.00 -8.57
C ARG A 188 -6.30 -16.86 -8.67
N TYR A 189 -5.15 -16.24 -8.88
CA TYR A 189 -3.85 -16.93 -8.97
C TYR A 189 -2.97 -16.70 -7.75
N ARG A 190 -3.54 -16.18 -6.65
CA ARG A 190 -2.81 -15.80 -5.43
C ARG A 190 -1.61 -14.89 -5.70
N LEU A 191 -1.72 -13.98 -6.67
CA LEU A 191 -0.68 -13.00 -6.98
C LEU A 191 -0.80 -11.74 -6.15
N VAL A 192 -2.00 -11.45 -5.61
CA VAL A 192 -2.27 -10.36 -4.68
C VAL A 192 -3.06 -10.92 -3.52
N GLU A 193 -2.56 -10.72 -2.30
CA GLU A 193 -3.28 -10.93 -1.05
C GLU A 193 -3.91 -9.60 -0.59
N ARG A 194 -5.10 -9.71 -0.01
CA ARG A 194 -5.87 -8.60 0.55
C ARG A 194 -6.25 -8.96 1.97
N VAL A 195 -5.91 -8.11 2.91
CA VAL A 195 -6.11 -8.36 4.33
C VAL A 195 -6.70 -7.13 5.00
N ALA A 196 -7.76 -7.32 5.77
CA ALA A 196 -8.20 -6.38 6.79
C ALA A 196 -7.75 -6.91 8.16
N ALA A 197 -7.08 -6.09 8.92
CA ALA A 197 -6.55 -6.45 10.23
C ALA A 197 -6.95 -5.41 11.29
N GLN A 198 -6.92 -5.83 12.55
CA GLN A 198 -7.15 -4.99 13.71
C GLN A 198 -6.04 -5.19 14.75
N HIS A 199 -6.02 -4.35 15.78
CA HIS A 199 -5.12 -4.53 16.91
C HIS A 199 -5.35 -5.91 17.53
N ALA A 200 -4.27 -6.62 17.85
CA ALA A 200 -4.33 -7.78 18.72
C ALA A 200 -4.82 -7.33 20.12
N SER A 201 -5.72 -8.09 20.71
CA SER A 201 -6.25 -7.86 22.07
C SER A 201 -5.17 -8.06 23.11
#